data_57849e665279591f156afc2bbeedf058
#
_entry.id   57849e665279591f156afc2bbeedf058
#
_cell.length_a   1.000
_cell.length_b   1.000
_cell.length_c   1.000
_cell.angle_alpha   90.00
_cell.angle_beta   90.00
_cell.angle_gamma   90.00
#
_symmetry.space_group_name_H-M   'P 1'
#
loop_
_entity.id
_entity.type
_entity.pdbx_description
1 polymer ?
#
loop_
_entity_poly.entity_id
_entity_poly.type
_entity_poly.pdbx_seq_one_letter_code
_entity_poly.pdbx_strand_id
1 'polypeptide(L)'
;QFVFAARLPGASTQDVQLAARDSVRALMMIRAYRTRGHLAANLDPLNIEQRPPAPELDPASHGFGPNDLDRPIFIDGVLGLQTATVNEMLAILKRTYCSTVGIEFMHISDPAEKSWLQERIEGPDKAIAFTPEGKRSILKKLLEGEGFEKFVHKRHPGTKRFGLDGGEAMLPALEQ
;
A
#
# COMPACT_ATOMS: atom_id res chain seq x y z
N GLN A 1 5.10 6.80 -28.69
CA GLN A 1 4.96 8.11 -27.99
C GLN A 1 6.26 8.56 -27.29
N PHE A 2 7.41 8.12 -27.79
CA PHE A 2 8.74 8.55 -27.34
C PHE A 2 9.13 9.96 -27.84
N VAL A 3 8.21 10.73 -28.37
CA VAL A 3 8.50 11.98 -29.10
C VAL A 3 8.58 13.22 -28.20
N PHE A 4 8.19 13.12 -26.92
CA PHE A 4 8.09 14.32 -26.06
C PHE A 4 9.45 14.80 -25.50
N ALA A 5 10.40 13.91 -25.26
CA ALA A 5 11.69 14.28 -24.70
C ALA A 5 12.64 14.94 -25.75
N ALA A 6 12.41 14.68 -27.04
CA ALA A 6 13.25 15.20 -28.12
C ALA A 6 12.96 16.68 -28.50
N ARG A 7 12.01 17.34 -27.85
CA ARG A 7 11.59 18.72 -28.16
C ARG A 7 11.90 19.76 -27.09
N LEU A 8 12.60 19.41 -26.03
CA LEU A 8 13.08 20.42 -25.09
C LEU A 8 14.37 21.04 -25.67
N PRO A 9 14.32 22.34 -26.04
CA PRO A 9 15.52 23.03 -26.54
C PRO A 9 16.61 23.02 -25.46
N GLY A 10 17.71 22.32 -25.68
CA GLY A 10 18.88 22.32 -24.79
C GLY A 10 19.15 21.03 -24.02
N ALA A 11 18.27 20.00 -24.06
CA ALA A 11 18.58 18.73 -23.42
C ALA A 11 19.54 17.90 -24.28
N SER A 12 20.63 17.40 -23.68
CA SER A 12 21.55 16.48 -24.37
C SER A 12 20.91 15.09 -24.49
N THR A 13 21.37 14.30 -25.45
CA THR A 13 20.95 12.89 -25.59
C THR A 13 21.21 12.09 -24.30
N GLN A 14 22.26 12.44 -23.57
CA GLN A 14 22.60 11.80 -22.29
C GLN A 14 21.58 12.16 -21.20
N ASP A 15 21.12 13.41 -21.14
CA ASP A 15 20.12 13.83 -20.15
C ASP A 15 18.78 13.12 -20.40
N VAL A 16 18.37 12.96 -21.65
CA VAL A 16 17.17 12.22 -22.04
C VAL A 16 17.28 10.74 -21.65
N GLN A 17 18.43 10.11 -21.89
CA GLN A 17 18.65 8.73 -21.50
C GLN A 17 18.66 8.55 -19.97
N LEU A 18 19.25 9.46 -19.23
CA LEU A 18 19.24 9.46 -17.78
C LEU A 18 17.80 9.58 -17.23
N ALA A 19 17.05 10.55 -17.74
CA ALA A 19 15.66 10.75 -17.33
C ALA A 19 14.79 9.52 -17.62
N ALA A 20 14.92 8.94 -18.81
CA ALA A 20 14.20 7.72 -19.17
C ALA A 20 14.57 6.53 -18.27
N ARG A 21 15.86 6.37 -17.97
CA ARG A 21 16.36 5.33 -17.06
C ARG A 21 15.78 5.49 -15.65
N ASP A 22 15.75 6.71 -15.14
CA ASP A 22 15.24 6.99 -13.81
C ASP A 22 13.72 6.76 -13.72
N SER A 23 12.97 7.11 -14.77
CA SER A 23 11.54 6.78 -14.87
C SER A 23 11.32 5.26 -14.84
N VAL A 24 12.08 4.49 -15.60
CA VAL A 24 11.99 3.01 -15.57
C VAL A 24 12.33 2.46 -14.18
N ARG A 25 13.38 2.94 -13.53
CA ARG A 25 13.77 2.53 -12.17
C ARG A 25 12.68 2.85 -11.15
N ALA A 26 12.09 4.03 -11.23
CA ALA A 26 10.98 4.45 -10.36
C ALA A 26 9.77 3.53 -10.53
N LEU A 27 9.38 3.22 -11.77
CA LEU A 27 8.28 2.29 -12.04
C LEU A 27 8.56 0.87 -11.56
N MET A 28 9.81 0.40 -11.67
CA MET A 28 10.22 -0.89 -11.10
C MET A 28 10.13 -0.92 -9.57
N MET A 29 10.56 0.16 -8.91
CA MET A 29 10.42 0.31 -7.45
C MET A 29 8.95 0.32 -7.02
N ILE A 30 8.11 1.10 -7.68
CA ILE A 30 6.67 1.12 -7.42
C ILE A 30 6.06 -0.28 -7.59
N ARG A 31 6.44 -1.00 -8.66
CA ARG A 31 5.99 -2.38 -8.87
C ARG A 31 6.45 -3.34 -7.77
N ALA A 32 7.66 -3.18 -7.26
CA ALA A 32 8.15 -3.98 -6.14
C ALA A 32 7.27 -3.81 -4.89
N TYR A 33 6.91 -2.58 -4.55
CA TYR A 33 5.98 -2.30 -3.44
C TYR A 33 4.58 -2.88 -3.67
N ARG A 34 4.02 -2.76 -4.88
CA ARG A 34 2.71 -3.35 -5.23
C ARG A 34 2.70 -4.87 -5.09
N THR A 35 3.83 -5.52 -5.35
CA THR A 35 3.94 -6.99 -5.32
C THR A 35 4.35 -7.52 -3.95
N ARG A 36 5.23 -6.81 -3.23
CA ARG A 36 5.87 -7.31 -2.01
C ARG A 36 5.79 -6.38 -0.80
N GLY A 37 5.21 -5.19 -0.94
CA GLY A 37 5.12 -4.22 0.15
C GLY A 37 4.39 -4.76 1.37
N HIS A 38 3.37 -5.62 1.19
CA HIS A 38 2.63 -6.28 2.26
C HIS A 38 3.52 -7.13 3.18
N LEU A 39 4.64 -7.67 2.69
CA LEU A 39 5.59 -8.43 3.51
C LEU A 39 6.29 -7.55 4.56
N ALA A 40 6.37 -6.24 4.32
CA ALA A 40 6.90 -5.26 5.26
C ALA A 40 5.80 -4.57 6.10
N ALA A 41 4.53 -4.94 5.90
CA ALA A 41 3.41 -4.37 6.65
C ALA A 41 3.44 -4.79 8.13
N ASN A 42 3.12 -3.86 9.04
CA ASN A 42 3.08 -4.15 10.48
C ASN A 42 1.75 -4.81 10.86
N LEU A 43 1.67 -6.13 10.70
CA LEU A 43 0.48 -6.94 10.98
C LEU A 43 0.48 -7.56 12.37
N ASP A 44 1.58 -7.46 13.10
CA ASP A 44 1.71 -7.99 14.46
C ASP A 44 1.64 -6.85 15.48
N PRO A 45 0.49 -6.65 16.15
CA PRO A 45 0.33 -5.59 17.14
C PRO A 45 1.15 -5.82 18.42
N LEU A 46 1.61 -7.05 18.67
CA LEU A 46 2.44 -7.39 19.81
C LEU A 46 3.93 -7.35 19.49
N ASN A 47 4.28 -7.18 18.22
CA ASN A 47 5.65 -7.11 17.70
C ASN A 47 6.53 -8.29 18.15
N ILE A 48 5.97 -9.49 18.16
CA ILE A 48 6.65 -10.74 18.55
C ILE A 48 7.42 -11.31 17.36
N GLU A 49 6.87 -11.15 16.15
CA GLU A 49 7.44 -11.68 14.93
C GLU A 49 8.60 -10.82 14.42
N GLN A 50 9.75 -11.44 14.18
CA GLN A 50 10.86 -10.79 13.47
C GLN A 50 10.67 -10.96 11.97
N ARG A 51 10.49 -9.85 11.27
CA ARG A 51 10.32 -9.89 9.82
C ARG A 51 11.66 -9.92 9.11
N PRO A 52 11.77 -10.74 8.06
CA PRO A 52 12.97 -10.72 7.22
C PRO A 52 13.09 -9.38 6.49
N PRO A 53 14.31 -8.90 6.25
CA PRO A 53 14.52 -7.71 5.43
C PRO A 53 13.99 -7.95 4.01
N ALA A 54 13.40 -6.92 3.42
CA ALA A 54 12.91 -6.93 2.03
C ALA A 54 13.79 -5.99 1.16
N PRO A 55 14.95 -6.46 0.71
CA PRO A 55 15.91 -5.63 0.00
C PRO A 55 15.36 -5.05 -1.30
N GLU A 56 14.40 -5.70 -1.93
CA GLU A 56 13.70 -5.22 -3.12
C GLU A 56 12.84 -3.96 -2.88
N LEU A 57 12.57 -3.60 -1.63
CA LEU A 57 11.87 -2.37 -1.27
C LEU A 57 12.84 -1.19 -1.00
N ASP A 58 14.15 -1.46 -0.99
CA ASP A 58 15.17 -0.43 -0.82
C ASP A 58 15.40 0.30 -2.16
N PRO A 59 15.32 1.64 -2.22
CA PRO A 59 15.65 2.42 -3.40
C PRO A 59 17.03 2.11 -3.99
N ALA A 60 18.00 1.77 -3.16
CA ALA A 60 19.34 1.39 -3.59
C ALA A 60 19.33 0.16 -4.51
N SER A 61 18.43 -0.79 -4.28
CA SER A 61 18.25 -1.98 -5.14
C SER A 61 17.77 -1.63 -6.54
N HIS A 62 17.16 -0.44 -6.70
CA HIS A 62 16.72 0.10 -7.99
C HIS A 62 17.73 1.09 -8.58
N GLY A 63 18.89 1.27 -7.94
CA GLY A 63 19.98 2.13 -8.40
C GLY A 63 19.80 3.61 -8.05
N PHE A 64 18.98 3.95 -7.05
CA PHE A 64 18.89 5.29 -6.49
C PHE A 64 19.85 5.44 -5.31
N GLY A 65 20.79 6.36 -5.43
CA GLY A 65 21.69 6.74 -4.33
C GLY A 65 21.11 7.84 -3.44
N PRO A 66 21.79 8.18 -2.34
CA PRO A 66 21.34 9.23 -1.41
C PRO A 66 21.12 10.60 -2.10
N ASN A 67 21.87 10.91 -3.14
CA ASN A 67 21.77 12.19 -3.87
C ASN A 67 20.60 12.21 -4.88
N ASP A 68 19.95 11.07 -5.14
CA ASP A 68 18.85 10.97 -6.09
C ASP A 68 17.48 11.12 -5.43
N LEU A 69 17.42 11.07 -4.09
CA LEU A 69 16.17 10.94 -3.34
C LEU A 69 15.22 12.14 -3.49
N ASP A 70 15.75 13.33 -3.68
CA ASP A 70 14.98 14.57 -3.77
C ASP A 70 14.88 15.12 -5.20
N ARG A 71 15.43 14.42 -6.17
CA ARG A 71 15.37 14.81 -7.58
C ARG A 71 14.01 14.41 -8.18
N PRO A 72 13.29 15.33 -8.86
CA PRO A 72 12.03 15.01 -9.51
C PRO A 72 12.22 14.04 -10.68
N ILE A 73 11.41 12.99 -10.71
CA ILE A 73 11.40 11.94 -11.72
C ILE A 73 10.02 11.89 -12.37
N PHE A 74 9.95 11.81 -13.69
CA PHE A 74 8.70 11.67 -14.42
C PHE A 74 8.15 10.23 -14.27
N ILE A 75 6.90 10.11 -13.78
CA ILE A 75 6.22 8.83 -13.52
C ILE A 75 4.86 8.71 -14.21
N ASP A 76 4.51 9.67 -15.09
CA ASP A 76 3.36 9.64 -15.99
C ASP A 76 2.01 9.33 -15.31
N GLY A 77 1.71 10.05 -14.23
CA GLY A 77 0.42 9.90 -13.52
C GLY A 77 0.37 8.70 -12.54
N VAL A 78 1.39 7.86 -12.51
CA VAL A 78 1.48 6.78 -11.52
C VAL A 78 1.54 7.39 -10.11
N LEU A 79 0.89 6.77 -9.14
CA LEU A 79 0.66 7.32 -7.78
C LEU A 79 -0.13 8.65 -7.77
N GLY A 80 -0.84 8.97 -8.85
CA GLY A 80 -1.58 10.23 -9.00
C GLY A 80 -0.71 11.46 -9.26
N LEU A 81 0.58 11.28 -9.58
CA LEU A 81 1.56 12.34 -9.77
C LEU A 81 2.22 12.26 -11.15
N GLN A 82 2.35 13.39 -11.85
CA GLN A 82 3.09 13.43 -13.12
C GLN A 82 4.60 13.29 -12.91
N THR A 83 5.10 13.94 -11.88
CA THR A 83 6.48 13.85 -11.42
C THR A 83 6.49 13.67 -9.91
N ALA A 84 7.44 12.90 -9.38
CA ALA A 84 7.65 12.73 -7.96
C ALA A 84 9.13 12.50 -7.65
N THR A 85 9.56 12.87 -6.47
CA THR A 85 10.86 12.48 -5.93
C THR A 85 10.78 11.05 -5.38
N VAL A 86 11.94 10.40 -5.22
CA VAL A 86 12.00 9.07 -4.60
C VAL A 86 11.40 9.10 -3.19
N ASN A 87 11.66 10.17 -2.42
CA ASN A 87 11.10 10.33 -1.07
C ASN A 87 9.59 10.45 -1.07
N GLU A 88 8.99 11.20 -1.98
CA GLU A 88 7.53 11.30 -2.13
C GLU A 88 6.91 9.96 -2.53
N MET A 89 7.51 9.25 -3.49
CA MET A 89 7.07 7.91 -3.87
C MET A 89 7.13 6.95 -2.69
N LEU A 90 8.23 6.94 -1.94
CA LEU A 90 8.39 6.09 -0.75
C LEU A 90 7.37 6.41 0.35
N ALA A 91 7.06 7.70 0.57
CA ALA A 91 6.06 8.09 1.55
C ALA A 91 4.67 7.51 1.20
N ILE A 92 4.27 7.61 -0.06
CA ILE A 92 3.01 7.03 -0.55
C ILE A 92 3.05 5.50 -0.44
N LEU A 93 4.09 4.86 -0.97
CA LEU A 93 4.20 3.41 -1.04
C LEU A 93 4.26 2.75 0.34
N LYS A 94 5.07 3.29 1.26
CA LYS A 94 5.16 2.77 2.63
C LYS A 94 3.85 2.94 3.39
N ARG A 95 3.19 4.08 3.26
CA ARG A 95 1.87 4.29 3.86
C ARG A 95 0.84 3.30 3.32
N THR A 96 0.83 3.07 2.00
CA THR A 96 -0.17 2.22 1.34
C THR A 96 0.08 0.74 1.60
N TYR A 97 1.32 0.27 1.47
CA TYR A 97 1.64 -1.16 1.44
C TYR A 97 2.35 -1.70 2.69
N CYS A 98 2.99 -0.83 3.49
CA CYS A 98 3.82 -1.26 4.61
C CYS A 98 3.30 -0.76 5.97
N SER A 99 2.06 -0.30 6.06
CA SER A 99 1.46 0.18 7.30
C SER A 99 0.92 -0.99 8.15
N THR A 100 -0.21 -0.83 8.81
CA THR A 100 -0.86 -1.86 9.63
C THR A 100 -1.85 -2.73 8.86
N VAL A 101 -1.93 -2.56 7.54
CA VAL A 101 -2.77 -3.36 6.62
C VAL A 101 -1.89 -3.87 5.50
N GLY A 102 -1.91 -5.18 5.26
CA GLY A 102 -1.27 -5.80 4.09
C GLY A 102 -2.24 -5.81 2.90
N ILE A 103 -1.82 -5.23 1.79
CA ILE A 103 -2.64 -5.15 0.57
C ILE A 103 -1.99 -5.97 -0.54
N GLU A 104 -2.74 -6.93 -1.06
CA GLU A 104 -2.35 -7.79 -2.18
C GLU A 104 -3.45 -7.78 -3.24
N PHE A 105 -3.17 -7.26 -4.43
CA PHE A 105 -4.12 -7.23 -5.54
C PHE A 105 -3.47 -7.52 -6.90
N MET A 106 -2.16 -7.68 -6.96
CA MET A 106 -1.45 -7.88 -8.24
C MET A 106 -1.80 -9.20 -8.93
N HIS A 107 -2.43 -10.16 -8.21
CA HIS A 107 -2.95 -11.42 -8.76
C HIS A 107 -4.26 -11.25 -9.54
N ILE A 108 -4.96 -10.13 -9.40
CA ILE A 108 -6.19 -9.84 -10.15
C ILE A 108 -5.87 -9.79 -11.63
N SER A 109 -6.60 -10.58 -12.42
CA SER A 109 -6.37 -10.67 -13.87
C SER A 109 -6.99 -9.52 -14.64
N ASP A 110 -8.14 -8.99 -14.19
CA ASP A 110 -8.83 -7.90 -14.84
C ASP A 110 -8.06 -6.57 -14.68
N PRO A 111 -7.62 -5.94 -15.77
CA PRO A 111 -6.90 -4.67 -15.70
C PRO A 111 -7.74 -3.51 -15.15
N ALA A 112 -9.06 -3.51 -15.39
CA ALA A 112 -9.95 -2.43 -14.96
C ALA A 112 -10.13 -2.48 -13.42
N GLU A 113 -10.37 -3.66 -12.85
CA GLU A 113 -10.42 -3.86 -11.39
C GLU A 113 -9.10 -3.46 -10.72
N LYS A 114 -7.99 -3.87 -11.31
CA LYS A 114 -6.65 -3.54 -10.80
C LYS A 114 -6.40 -2.03 -10.79
N SER A 115 -6.72 -1.34 -11.90
CA SER A 115 -6.58 0.11 -11.99
C SER A 115 -7.49 0.82 -10.98
N TRP A 116 -8.72 0.35 -10.84
CA TRP A 116 -9.67 0.89 -9.87
C TRP A 116 -9.16 0.82 -8.43
N LEU A 117 -8.56 -0.32 -8.04
CA LEU A 117 -7.93 -0.46 -6.72
C LEU A 117 -6.74 0.50 -6.56
N GLN A 118 -5.84 0.56 -7.55
CA GLN A 118 -4.68 1.45 -7.52
C GLN A 118 -5.10 2.92 -7.31
N GLU A 119 -6.09 3.40 -8.07
CA GLU A 119 -6.60 4.76 -7.95
C GLU A 119 -7.21 5.07 -6.58
N ARG A 120 -7.75 4.06 -5.89
CA ARG A 120 -8.36 4.22 -4.56
C ARG A 120 -7.37 4.20 -3.41
N ILE A 121 -6.30 3.42 -3.51
CA ILE A 121 -5.37 3.22 -2.40
C ILE A 121 -4.07 4.02 -2.55
N GLU A 122 -3.68 4.33 -3.78
CA GLU A 122 -2.46 5.08 -4.08
C GLU A 122 -2.76 6.58 -4.26
N GLY A 123 -1.79 7.42 -3.96
CA GLY A 123 -1.88 8.86 -4.11
C GLY A 123 -1.62 9.61 -2.81
N PRO A 124 -1.26 10.89 -2.89
CA PRO A 124 -0.91 11.68 -1.71
C PRO A 124 -2.10 11.92 -0.77
N ASP A 125 -3.32 11.92 -1.30
CA ASP A 125 -4.59 12.24 -0.63
C ASP A 125 -5.35 11.01 -0.10
N LYS A 126 -4.80 9.79 -0.25
CA LYS A 126 -5.48 8.54 0.10
C LYS A 126 -5.21 8.05 1.54
N ALA A 127 -4.72 8.91 2.41
CA ALA A 127 -4.56 8.58 3.83
C ALA A 127 -5.93 8.44 4.50
N ILE A 128 -6.20 7.27 5.09
CA ILE A 128 -7.43 7.03 5.86
C ILE A 128 -7.20 7.49 7.30
N ALA A 129 -7.98 8.46 7.75
CA ALA A 129 -8.00 8.92 9.13
C ALA A 129 -9.39 8.67 9.72
N PHE A 130 -9.48 7.82 10.72
CA PHE A 130 -10.73 7.60 11.46
C PHE A 130 -10.94 8.71 12.50
N THR A 131 -12.16 9.25 12.54
CA THR A 131 -12.57 10.15 13.62
C THR A 131 -12.66 9.40 14.97
N PRO A 132 -12.64 10.08 16.12
CA PRO A 132 -12.86 9.44 17.41
C PRO A 132 -14.19 8.65 17.48
N GLU A 133 -15.23 9.17 16.83
CA GLU A 133 -16.56 8.52 16.75
C GLU A 133 -16.48 7.25 15.90
N GLY A 134 -15.79 7.30 14.75
CA GLY A 134 -15.55 6.13 13.90
C GLY A 134 -14.80 5.02 14.63
N LYS A 135 -13.73 5.39 15.38
CA LYS A 135 -12.97 4.43 16.21
C LYS A 135 -13.85 3.78 17.29
N ARG A 136 -14.73 4.56 17.94
CA ARG A 136 -15.68 4.02 18.93
C ARG A 136 -16.72 3.10 18.29
N SER A 137 -17.20 3.42 17.10
CA SER A 137 -18.12 2.57 16.34
C SER A 137 -17.48 1.22 16.02
N ILE A 138 -16.25 1.22 15.52
CA ILE A 138 -15.46 0.00 15.24
C ILE A 138 -15.32 -0.85 16.50
N LEU A 139 -14.88 -0.24 17.63
CA LEU A 139 -14.73 -0.92 18.91
C LEU A 139 -16.06 -1.51 19.39
N LYS A 140 -17.17 -0.74 19.29
CA LYS A 140 -18.49 -1.20 19.68
C LYS A 140 -18.89 -2.46 18.91
N LYS A 141 -18.68 -2.50 17.60
CA LYS A 141 -18.98 -3.64 16.74
C LYS A 141 -18.14 -4.88 17.07
N LEU A 142 -16.87 -4.70 17.36
CA LEU A 142 -16.02 -5.79 17.84
C LEU A 142 -16.53 -6.37 19.15
N LEU A 143 -16.89 -5.52 20.12
CA LEU A 143 -17.44 -5.95 21.42
C LEU A 143 -18.82 -6.62 21.30
N GLU A 144 -19.68 -6.13 20.40
CA GLU A 144 -20.98 -6.73 20.10
C GLU A 144 -20.82 -8.15 19.53
N GLY A 145 -19.91 -8.33 18.57
CA GLY A 145 -19.62 -9.64 17.96
C GLY A 145 -19.07 -10.64 18.96
N GLU A 146 -18.02 -10.27 19.70
CA GLU A 146 -17.42 -11.12 20.74
C GLU A 146 -18.43 -11.44 21.86
N GLY A 147 -19.18 -10.43 22.30
CA GLY A 147 -20.21 -10.58 23.32
C GLY A 147 -21.33 -11.54 22.90
N PHE A 148 -21.76 -11.46 21.64
CA PHE A 148 -22.73 -12.38 21.08
C PHE A 148 -22.21 -13.82 21.05
N GLU A 149 -21.01 -14.06 20.59
CA GLU A 149 -20.44 -15.40 20.59
C GLU A 149 -20.29 -15.98 22.00
N LYS A 150 -19.82 -15.18 22.95
CA LYS A 150 -19.74 -15.57 24.37
C LYS A 150 -21.12 -15.87 24.98
N PHE A 151 -22.15 -15.08 24.64
CA PHE A 151 -23.51 -15.31 25.07
C PHE A 151 -24.04 -16.64 24.54
N VAL A 152 -23.94 -16.88 23.24
CA VAL A 152 -24.39 -18.13 22.61
C VAL A 152 -23.65 -19.33 23.18
N HIS A 153 -22.34 -19.20 23.47
CA HIS A 153 -21.56 -20.26 24.09
C HIS A 153 -22.10 -20.66 25.47
N LYS A 154 -22.49 -19.67 26.29
CA LYS A 154 -23.04 -19.94 27.62
C LYS A 154 -24.48 -20.47 27.56
N ARG A 155 -25.30 -19.96 26.63
CA ARG A 155 -26.72 -20.29 26.54
C ARG A 155 -26.98 -21.65 25.92
N HIS A 156 -26.15 -22.07 24.98
CA HIS A 156 -26.35 -23.30 24.22
C HIS A 156 -25.07 -24.20 24.29
N PRO A 157 -24.73 -24.70 25.48
CA PRO A 157 -23.58 -25.59 25.63
C PRO A 157 -23.83 -26.90 24.84
N GLY A 158 -22.77 -27.42 24.20
CA GLY A 158 -22.85 -28.65 23.41
C GLY A 158 -23.39 -28.53 21.98
N THR A 159 -23.88 -27.35 21.57
CA THR A 159 -24.26 -27.13 20.19
C THR A 159 -23.03 -26.81 19.34
N LYS A 160 -22.91 -27.43 18.17
CA LYS A 160 -21.82 -27.14 17.24
C LYS A 160 -21.97 -25.68 16.74
N ARG A 161 -20.88 -24.92 16.87
CA ARG A 161 -20.81 -23.51 16.48
C ARG A 161 -19.55 -23.25 15.70
N PHE A 162 -19.63 -22.26 14.82
CA PHE A 162 -18.52 -21.70 14.11
C PHE A 162 -18.42 -20.21 14.51
N GLY A 163 -17.32 -19.83 15.14
CA GLY A 163 -17.02 -18.46 15.52
C GLY A 163 -16.11 -17.77 14.52
N LEU A 164 -15.92 -16.48 14.72
CA LEU A 164 -14.98 -15.67 13.93
C LEU A 164 -13.65 -15.48 14.65
N ASP A 165 -13.21 -16.46 15.45
CA ASP A 165 -11.98 -16.37 16.22
C ASP A 165 -10.79 -15.94 15.35
N GLY A 166 -10.23 -14.76 15.62
CA GLY A 166 -9.18 -14.12 14.83
C GLY A 166 -9.66 -13.35 13.59
N GLY A 167 -10.95 -13.43 13.24
CA GLY A 167 -11.57 -12.73 12.11
C GLY A 167 -12.60 -11.66 12.52
N GLU A 168 -12.67 -11.28 13.79
CA GLU A 168 -13.68 -10.36 14.32
C GLU A 168 -13.65 -8.99 13.67
N ALA A 169 -12.49 -8.56 13.17
CA ALA A 169 -12.33 -7.31 12.43
C ALA A 169 -13.15 -7.26 11.13
N MET A 170 -13.60 -8.40 10.60
CA MET A 170 -14.48 -8.44 9.43
C MET A 170 -15.85 -7.81 9.72
N LEU A 171 -16.36 -7.87 10.96
CA LEU A 171 -17.66 -7.30 11.33
C LEU A 171 -17.72 -5.80 11.07
N PRO A 172 -16.86 -4.94 11.65
CA PRO A 172 -16.88 -3.52 11.35
C PRO A 172 -16.44 -3.21 9.92
N ALA A 173 -15.61 -4.05 9.28
CA ALA A 173 -15.17 -3.82 7.91
C ALA A 173 -16.29 -4.02 6.88
N LEU A 174 -17.23 -4.93 7.12
CA LEU A 174 -18.37 -5.19 6.23
C LEU A 174 -19.51 -4.18 6.42
N GLU A 175 -19.56 -3.48 7.55
CA GLU A 175 -20.59 -2.49 7.86
C GLU A 175 -20.24 -1.06 7.44
N GLN A 176 -19.00 -0.80 6.99
CA GLN A 176 -18.52 0.49 6.50
C GLN A 176 -18.66 0.62 4.99
#